data_ba0736eb9273eb084f0a91eaca9c9127
#
_entry.id   ba0736eb9273eb084f0a91eaca9c9127
#
_cell.length_a   1.000
_cell.length_b   1.000
_cell.length_c   1.000
_cell.angle_alpha   90.00
_cell.angle_beta   90.00
_cell.angle_gamma   90.00
#
_symmetry.space_group_name_H-M   'P 1'
#
loop_
_entity.id
_entity.type
_entity.pdbx_description
1 polymer ?
#
loop_
_entity_poly.entity_id
_entity_poly.type
_entity_poly.pdbx_seq_one_letter_code
_entity_poly.pdbx_strand_id
1 'polypeptide(L)'
;MRLLPLLALALLPFPAAAAAPARPPNVVLVLIDDLGWRDLGSYGSTFHETPNLDRFARESVRFTDAYSACHVCSPTRASILTGKYPARLQLTDWLPGRKEFPFQRLRNAPVRQHLPLEETTLAEALRARGYATGHFGKWHLGEEPNGPRAQGFDVQVPRWNKGWPNPGFHPPFKLDGLDDAPGQYLTDRLTDEALRWVEEHRDRPFFLYLSHFAVHDPIQAPEALVAKYRAKLQGRSAPAEPAFVLEGNPDDTSPPTRAELGELARREEFAVHRVFPNRTVKIRQHQDNPVFAAMVENLDQNFGRLTDKLEVLGLTGQTIVIFVSDNGGMAAANFGRPDRVVAANALDAAYSTSNLPLRGAKGWLYEGGIRVPLMIRAPGAGVRGGVVSEVPVISTDLYPTILELAGLPALPEQHRDGVSLAPLLRGGQAPTRDALFWHFPHYSNHGRQSPGAAIRAGEHKLLLYFEQQRVQLFNLRADPGEQDDLAATQPALARALTDRLRQWQRSVGAAVMEPNPDYRETR
;
A
#
# COMPACT_ATOMS: atom_id res chain seq x y z
N MET A 1 40.27 -73.24 -41.55
CA MET A 1 40.04 -72.25 -40.54
C MET A 1 39.84 -70.89 -41.20
N ARG A 2 38.62 -70.43 -41.31
CA ARG A 2 38.28 -69.09 -41.86
C ARG A 2 37.93 -68.17 -40.70
N LEU A 3 38.73 -67.12 -40.52
CA LEU A 3 38.49 -66.05 -39.57
C LEU A 3 37.45 -65.08 -40.13
N LEU A 4 36.29 -64.87 -39.39
CA LEU A 4 35.32 -63.81 -39.64
C LEU A 4 35.81 -62.54 -38.95
N PRO A 5 35.72 -61.37 -39.58
CA PRO A 5 35.96 -60.08 -38.87
C PRO A 5 34.73 -59.65 -38.06
N LEU A 6 34.93 -59.32 -36.78
CA LEU A 6 33.98 -58.63 -35.94
C LEU A 6 33.84 -57.19 -36.44
N LEU A 7 32.62 -56.82 -36.84
CA LEU A 7 32.27 -55.44 -37.16
C LEU A 7 31.93 -54.74 -35.84
N ALA A 8 32.79 -53.82 -35.38
CA ALA A 8 32.50 -52.96 -34.22
C ALA A 8 31.53 -51.80 -34.63
N LEU A 9 30.29 -51.85 -34.15
CA LEU A 9 29.32 -50.81 -34.39
C LEU A 9 29.63 -49.63 -33.45
N ALA A 10 30.18 -48.54 -33.98
CA ALA A 10 30.42 -47.31 -33.22
C ALA A 10 29.07 -46.60 -32.98
N LEU A 11 28.61 -46.61 -31.74
CA LEU A 11 27.49 -45.77 -31.26
C LEU A 11 27.96 -44.31 -31.26
N LEU A 12 27.50 -43.52 -32.22
CA LEU A 12 27.64 -42.07 -32.21
C LEU A 12 26.73 -41.49 -31.09
N PRO A 13 27.25 -40.60 -30.26
CA PRO A 13 26.41 -39.95 -29.24
C PRO A 13 25.39 -39.06 -29.95
N PHE A 14 24.10 -39.27 -29.67
CA PHE A 14 23.04 -38.33 -30.06
C PHE A 14 23.32 -36.98 -29.36
N PRO A 15 23.27 -35.85 -30.11
CA PRO A 15 23.35 -34.54 -29.46
C PRO A 15 22.18 -34.41 -28.48
N ALA A 16 22.49 -34.16 -27.22
CA ALA A 16 21.48 -33.83 -26.22
C ALA A 16 20.68 -32.62 -26.75
N ALA A 17 19.38 -32.80 -26.92
CA ALA A 17 18.51 -31.71 -27.31
C ALA A 17 18.69 -30.58 -26.27
N ALA A 18 19.10 -29.40 -26.73
CA ALA A 18 19.20 -28.24 -25.88
C ALA A 18 17.83 -28.05 -25.22
N ALA A 19 17.79 -28.07 -23.89
CA ALA A 19 16.55 -27.82 -23.14
C ALA A 19 15.98 -26.48 -23.62
N ALA A 20 14.72 -26.48 -24.04
CA ALA A 20 14.05 -25.25 -24.41
C ALA A 20 14.23 -24.23 -23.26
N PRO A 21 14.50 -22.96 -23.56
CA PRO A 21 14.66 -21.96 -22.52
C PRO A 21 13.44 -21.99 -21.60
N ALA A 22 13.70 -22.09 -20.30
CA ALA A 22 12.63 -22.16 -19.32
C ALA A 22 11.71 -20.95 -19.51
N ARG A 23 10.39 -21.20 -19.58
CA ARG A 23 9.39 -20.13 -19.70
C ARG A 23 9.57 -19.13 -18.55
N PRO A 24 9.61 -17.81 -18.82
CA PRO A 24 9.64 -16.82 -17.77
C PRO A 24 8.46 -16.99 -16.80
N PRO A 25 8.65 -16.75 -15.49
CA PRO A 25 7.58 -16.90 -14.51
C PRO A 25 6.46 -15.90 -14.75
N ASN A 26 5.23 -16.28 -14.42
CA ASN A 26 4.12 -15.34 -14.33
C ASN A 26 4.34 -14.37 -13.19
N VAL A 27 3.71 -13.20 -13.25
CA VAL A 27 3.72 -12.20 -12.20
C VAL A 27 2.28 -11.90 -11.80
N VAL A 28 1.98 -12.02 -10.51
CA VAL A 28 0.71 -11.65 -9.89
C VAL A 28 1.01 -10.63 -8.80
N LEU A 29 0.57 -9.40 -9.00
CA LEU A 29 0.65 -8.31 -8.02
C LEU A 29 -0.76 -8.02 -7.51
N VAL A 30 -1.03 -8.37 -6.24
CA VAL A 30 -2.27 -8.10 -5.55
C VAL A 30 -2.07 -6.88 -4.68
N LEU A 31 -2.67 -5.76 -5.07
CA LEU A 31 -2.61 -4.50 -4.35
C LEU A 31 -3.94 -4.22 -3.67
N ILE A 32 -3.89 -3.97 -2.37
CA ILE A 32 -5.05 -3.71 -1.54
C ILE A 32 -5.11 -2.23 -1.17
N ASP A 33 -6.31 -1.68 -1.17
CA ASP A 33 -6.56 -0.28 -0.86
C ASP A 33 -6.89 -0.11 0.63
N ASP A 34 -6.14 0.73 1.33
CA ASP A 34 -6.34 1.08 2.75
C ASP A 34 -6.24 -0.08 3.75
N LEU A 35 -5.55 -1.17 3.43
CA LEU A 35 -5.34 -2.26 4.38
C LEU A 35 -4.21 -1.91 5.36
N GLY A 36 -4.55 -1.79 6.63
CA GLY A 36 -3.59 -1.47 7.69
C GLY A 36 -2.58 -2.58 7.95
N TRP A 37 -1.41 -2.22 8.46
CA TRP A 37 -0.34 -3.17 8.77
C TRP A 37 -0.82 -4.31 9.68
N ARG A 38 -1.70 -4.03 10.63
CA ARG A 38 -2.21 -5.02 11.61
C ARG A 38 -3.54 -5.67 11.22
N ASP A 39 -4.04 -5.47 10.01
CA ASP A 39 -5.38 -5.96 9.64
C ASP A 39 -5.45 -7.46 9.32
N LEU A 40 -4.31 -8.15 9.24
CA LEU A 40 -4.23 -9.60 8.99
C LEU A 40 -3.86 -10.39 10.26
N GLY A 41 -4.33 -11.63 10.37
CA GLY A 41 -3.96 -12.53 11.48
C GLY A 41 -2.45 -12.72 11.58
N SER A 42 -1.76 -12.95 10.46
CA SER A 42 -0.30 -13.07 10.38
C SER A 42 0.47 -11.80 10.78
N TYR A 43 -0.19 -10.65 10.86
CA TYR A 43 0.35 -9.38 11.37
C TYR A 43 -0.21 -8.98 12.74
N GLY A 44 -0.99 -9.86 13.39
CA GLY A 44 -1.39 -9.71 14.78
C GLY A 44 -2.83 -9.25 15.00
N SER A 45 -3.70 -9.26 13.99
CA SER A 45 -5.14 -9.12 14.21
C SER A 45 -5.67 -10.33 14.98
N THR A 46 -6.45 -10.06 16.02
CA THR A 46 -7.21 -11.10 16.77
C THR A 46 -8.71 -11.04 16.48
N PHE A 47 -9.12 -10.07 15.67
CA PHE A 47 -10.51 -9.86 15.32
C PHE A 47 -10.83 -10.28 13.89
N HIS A 48 -10.03 -9.82 12.92
CA HIS A 48 -10.17 -10.19 11.52
C HIS A 48 -9.72 -11.63 11.31
N GLU A 49 -10.43 -12.38 10.48
CA GLU A 49 -10.12 -13.76 10.15
C GLU A 49 -9.60 -13.84 8.72
N THR A 50 -8.31 -14.18 8.59
CA THR A 50 -7.60 -14.17 7.30
C THR A 50 -6.84 -15.46 7.04
N PRO A 51 -7.52 -16.65 7.10
CA PRO A 51 -6.84 -17.95 7.06
C PRO A 51 -6.05 -18.21 5.77
N ASN A 52 -6.50 -17.70 4.63
CA ASN A 52 -5.83 -17.87 3.34
C ASN A 52 -4.56 -17.00 3.24
N LEU A 53 -4.64 -15.73 3.64
CA LEU A 53 -3.49 -14.82 3.73
C LEU A 53 -2.50 -15.27 4.81
N ASP A 54 -2.98 -15.83 5.92
CA ASP A 54 -2.13 -16.39 6.96
C ASP A 54 -1.40 -17.67 6.48
N ARG A 55 -2.05 -18.52 5.67
CA ARG A 55 -1.40 -19.63 4.95
C ARG A 55 -0.35 -19.10 4.00
N PHE A 56 -0.69 -18.11 3.16
CA PHE A 56 0.24 -17.51 2.22
C PHE A 56 1.44 -16.86 2.90
N ALA A 57 1.27 -16.23 4.06
CA ALA A 57 2.36 -15.67 4.87
C ALA A 57 3.37 -16.74 5.29
N ARG A 58 2.91 -17.96 5.63
CA ARG A 58 3.79 -19.10 5.96
C ARG A 58 4.55 -19.66 4.75
N GLU A 59 4.06 -19.41 3.54
CA GLU A 59 4.67 -19.85 2.29
C GLU A 59 5.54 -18.77 1.63
N SER A 60 5.59 -17.59 2.20
CA SER A 60 6.21 -16.38 1.64
C SER A 60 7.38 -15.87 2.47
N VAL A 61 8.12 -14.91 1.93
CA VAL A 61 8.86 -13.94 2.76
C VAL A 61 7.88 -12.85 3.17
N ARG A 62 7.62 -12.73 4.48
CA ARG A 62 6.75 -11.73 5.09
C ARG A 62 7.59 -10.60 5.68
N PHE A 63 7.35 -9.38 5.26
CA PHE A 63 8.07 -8.21 5.75
C PHE A 63 7.29 -7.55 6.88
N THR A 64 7.94 -7.30 8.02
CA THR A 64 7.37 -6.53 9.11
C THR A 64 7.61 -5.03 8.95
N ASP A 65 8.66 -4.65 8.23
CA ASP A 65 9.11 -3.27 8.01
C ASP A 65 8.99 -2.88 6.53
N ALA A 66 7.85 -3.19 5.91
CA ALA A 66 7.54 -2.75 4.57
C ALA A 66 6.76 -1.43 4.59
N TYR A 67 7.09 -0.54 3.64
CA TYR A 67 6.55 0.80 3.56
C TYR A 67 5.92 1.08 2.19
N SER A 68 4.80 1.79 2.23
CA SER A 68 4.31 2.53 1.08
C SER A 68 5.13 3.81 0.88
N ALA A 69 5.31 4.24 -0.37
CA ALA A 69 6.06 5.48 -0.66
C ALA A 69 5.26 6.76 -0.32
N CYS A 70 3.98 6.61 0.02
CA CYS A 70 3.11 7.69 0.50
C CYS A 70 2.03 7.12 1.41
N HIS A 71 1.45 7.94 2.26
CA HIS A 71 0.33 7.58 3.14
C HIS A 71 -1.05 7.75 2.47
N VAL A 72 -1.10 7.92 1.14
CA VAL A 72 -2.31 7.99 0.30
C VAL A 72 -2.10 7.26 -1.02
N CYS A 73 -3.20 6.88 -1.69
CA CYS A 73 -3.26 5.87 -2.74
C CYS A 73 -2.39 6.15 -3.99
N SER A 74 -2.69 7.23 -4.75
CA SER A 74 -2.11 7.46 -6.09
C SER A 74 -0.58 7.47 -6.10
N PRO A 75 0.11 8.18 -5.17
CA PRO A 75 1.57 8.24 -5.19
C PRO A 75 2.23 6.88 -5.00
N THR A 76 1.70 6.04 -4.10
CA THR A 76 2.23 4.68 -3.89
C THR A 76 2.02 3.80 -5.11
N ARG A 77 0.83 3.86 -5.74
CA ARG A 77 0.52 3.12 -6.97
C ARG A 77 1.48 3.50 -8.09
N ALA A 78 1.77 4.80 -8.25
CA ALA A 78 2.77 5.29 -9.18
C ALA A 78 4.17 4.75 -8.86
N SER A 79 4.58 4.74 -7.60
CA SER A 79 5.89 4.25 -7.17
C SER A 79 6.09 2.76 -7.46
N ILE A 80 5.06 1.94 -7.27
CA ILE A 80 5.08 0.50 -7.60
C ILE A 80 5.27 0.28 -9.10
N LEU A 81 4.56 1.04 -9.93
CA LEU A 81 4.60 0.87 -11.37
C LEU A 81 5.83 1.47 -12.06
N THR A 82 6.59 2.34 -11.38
CA THR A 82 7.73 3.05 -11.98
C THR A 82 9.06 2.81 -11.29
N GLY A 83 9.07 2.33 -10.04
CA GLY A 83 10.28 2.24 -9.23
C GLY A 83 10.87 3.60 -8.83
N LYS A 84 10.03 4.66 -8.82
CA LYS A 84 10.44 6.03 -8.48
C LYS A 84 9.66 6.57 -7.28
N TYR A 85 10.30 7.44 -6.50
CA TYR A 85 9.61 8.18 -5.44
C TYR A 85 8.54 9.12 -6.02
N PRO A 86 7.39 9.27 -5.34
CA PRO A 86 6.34 10.22 -5.71
C PRO A 86 6.83 11.65 -5.93
N ALA A 87 7.81 12.08 -5.11
CA ALA A 87 8.43 13.40 -5.23
C ALA A 87 9.13 13.61 -6.59
N ARG A 88 9.81 12.59 -7.12
CA ARG A 88 10.43 12.62 -8.44
C ARG A 88 9.40 12.66 -9.58
N LEU A 89 8.29 11.94 -9.40
CA LEU A 89 7.19 11.91 -10.36
C LEU A 89 6.32 13.18 -10.31
N GLN A 90 6.46 14.00 -9.26
CA GLN A 90 5.57 15.12 -8.94
C GLN A 90 4.09 14.70 -8.85
N LEU A 91 3.85 13.44 -8.49
CA LEU A 91 2.55 12.85 -8.20
C LEU A 91 2.52 12.52 -6.71
N THR A 92 2.30 13.55 -5.88
CA THR A 92 2.55 13.53 -4.43
C THR A 92 1.28 13.56 -3.58
N ASP A 93 0.08 13.64 -4.21
CA ASP A 93 -1.20 13.55 -3.51
C ASP A 93 -2.12 12.52 -4.21
N TRP A 94 -3.20 12.10 -3.54
CA TRP A 94 -4.26 11.33 -4.17
C TRP A 94 -4.96 12.18 -5.26
N LEU A 95 -5.36 11.57 -6.37
CA LEU A 95 -5.98 12.30 -7.48
C LEU A 95 -7.50 12.45 -7.29
N PRO A 96 -8.03 13.67 -7.48
CA PRO A 96 -7.39 14.89 -8.01
C PRO A 96 -6.68 15.77 -6.97
N GLY A 97 -6.54 15.35 -5.72
CA GLY A 97 -5.96 16.13 -4.65
C GLY A 97 -6.99 16.93 -3.85
N ARG A 98 -6.54 17.49 -2.73
CA ARG A 98 -7.37 18.28 -1.84
C ARG A 98 -7.50 19.74 -2.31
N LYS A 99 -8.70 20.30 -2.18
CA LYS A 99 -8.94 21.74 -2.36
C LYS A 99 -8.22 22.56 -1.28
N GLU A 100 -7.77 23.75 -1.63
CA GLU A 100 -7.20 24.72 -0.70
C GLU A 100 -8.31 25.40 0.12
N PHE A 101 -7.93 25.80 1.34
CA PHE A 101 -8.79 26.53 2.26
C PHE A 101 -8.03 27.73 2.88
N PRO A 102 -8.73 28.84 3.21
CA PRO A 102 -8.09 30.05 3.74
C PRO A 102 -7.35 29.87 5.08
N PHE A 103 -7.67 28.81 5.85
CA PHE A 103 -7.00 28.51 7.11
C PHE A 103 -5.65 27.78 6.94
N GLN A 104 -5.26 27.44 5.72
CA GLN A 104 -3.97 26.83 5.40
C GLN A 104 -2.90 27.92 5.27
N ARG A 105 -1.81 27.82 6.02
CA ARG A 105 -0.69 28.79 5.96
C ARG A 105 0.09 28.71 4.66
N LEU A 106 0.13 27.51 4.08
CA LEU A 106 0.82 27.23 2.82
C LEU A 106 -0.18 26.80 1.74
N ARG A 107 0.13 27.09 0.49
CA ARG A 107 -0.54 26.50 -0.66
C ARG A 107 -0.04 25.07 -0.87
N ASN A 108 -0.95 24.16 -1.27
CA ASN A 108 -0.53 22.84 -1.72
C ASN A 108 0.42 22.96 -2.89
N ALA A 109 1.46 22.14 -2.93
CA ALA A 109 2.34 22.09 -4.09
C ALA A 109 1.56 21.59 -5.34
N PRO A 110 1.99 21.96 -6.54
CA PRO A 110 1.42 21.41 -7.77
C PRO A 110 1.53 19.87 -7.81
N VAL A 111 0.48 19.21 -8.27
CA VAL A 111 0.41 17.75 -8.42
C VAL A 111 0.11 17.39 -9.87
N ARG A 112 0.90 16.51 -10.46
CA ARG A 112 0.55 15.90 -11.75
C ARG A 112 -0.71 15.07 -11.61
N GLN A 113 -1.66 15.29 -12.52
CA GLN A 113 -3.00 14.68 -12.46
C GLN A 113 -3.06 13.30 -13.12
N HIS A 114 -1.93 12.76 -13.55
CA HIS A 114 -1.81 11.42 -14.14
C HIS A 114 -0.38 10.91 -14.04
N LEU A 115 -0.23 9.60 -14.14
CA LEU A 115 1.08 8.97 -14.33
C LEU A 115 1.64 9.40 -15.70
N PRO A 116 2.84 9.99 -15.77
CA PRO A 116 3.40 10.45 -17.02
C PRO A 116 3.58 9.32 -18.04
N LEU A 117 3.21 9.55 -19.30
CA LEU A 117 3.38 8.56 -20.39
C LEU A 117 4.86 8.38 -20.80
N GLU A 118 5.74 9.26 -20.35
CA GLU A 118 7.19 9.15 -20.56
C GLU A 118 7.85 8.12 -19.63
N GLU A 119 7.14 7.69 -18.58
CA GLU A 119 7.62 6.63 -17.70
C GLU A 119 7.42 5.25 -18.36
N THR A 120 8.42 4.41 -18.27
CA THR A 120 8.26 2.99 -18.64
C THR A 120 7.68 2.23 -17.45
N THR A 121 6.41 1.99 -17.45
CA THR A 121 5.75 1.25 -16.37
C THR A 121 6.20 -0.21 -16.30
N LEU A 122 5.98 -0.85 -15.16
CA LEU A 122 6.22 -2.29 -15.00
C LEU A 122 5.43 -3.12 -16.04
N ALA A 123 4.20 -2.70 -16.38
CA ALA A 123 3.39 -3.37 -17.39
C ALA A 123 4.01 -3.25 -18.79
N GLU A 124 4.49 -2.08 -19.17
CA GLU A 124 5.19 -1.86 -20.44
C GLU A 124 6.48 -2.66 -20.51
N ALA A 125 7.28 -2.67 -19.45
CA ALA A 125 8.53 -3.43 -19.36
C ALA A 125 8.29 -4.94 -19.54
N LEU A 126 7.25 -5.48 -18.90
CA LEU A 126 6.88 -6.89 -19.02
C LEU A 126 6.25 -7.21 -20.39
N ARG A 127 5.35 -6.34 -20.90
CA ARG A 127 4.74 -6.50 -22.23
C ARG A 127 5.78 -6.52 -23.34
N ALA A 128 6.79 -5.67 -23.27
CA ALA A 128 7.92 -5.67 -24.21
C ALA A 128 8.74 -6.97 -24.19
N ARG A 129 8.55 -7.82 -23.17
CA ARG A 129 9.15 -9.16 -23.03
C ARG A 129 8.17 -10.30 -23.32
N GLY A 130 7.03 -9.99 -23.95
CA GLY A 130 6.05 -10.98 -24.41
C GLY A 130 5.02 -11.41 -23.35
N TYR A 131 4.96 -10.74 -22.21
CA TYR A 131 3.91 -10.99 -21.23
C TYR A 131 2.56 -10.50 -21.74
N ALA A 132 1.50 -11.27 -21.49
CA ALA A 132 0.14 -10.73 -21.49
C ALA A 132 -0.03 -9.87 -20.22
N THR A 133 -0.70 -8.72 -20.34
CA THR A 133 -0.82 -7.78 -19.22
C THR A 133 -2.28 -7.45 -18.94
N GLY A 134 -2.73 -7.71 -17.70
CA GLY A 134 -4.11 -7.47 -17.27
C GLY A 134 -4.18 -6.64 -16.00
N HIS A 135 -4.98 -5.58 -16.05
CA HIS A 135 -5.32 -4.73 -14.91
C HIS A 135 -6.77 -4.95 -14.49
N PHE A 136 -6.99 -5.32 -13.22
CA PHE A 136 -8.31 -5.58 -12.66
C PHE A 136 -8.50 -4.78 -11.37
N GLY A 137 -9.45 -3.84 -11.38
CA GLY A 137 -9.82 -3.03 -10.22
C GLY A 137 -9.41 -1.55 -10.31
N LYS A 138 -8.90 -1.00 -9.22
CA LYS A 138 -8.61 0.42 -9.04
C LYS A 138 -7.33 0.85 -9.76
N TRP A 139 -7.47 1.86 -10.65
CA TRP A 139 -6.32 2.53 -11.27
C TRP A 139 -5.81 3.72 -10.45
N HIS A 140 -6.58 4.80 -10.40
CA HIS A 140 -6.32 6.03 -9.65
C HIS A 140 -5.00 6.75 -10.01
N LEU A 141 -4.58 6.64 -11.27
CA LEU A 141 -3.35 7.27 -11.80
C LEU A 141 -3.62 8.12 -13.05
N GLY A 142 -4.81 8.68 -13.17
CA GLY A 142 -5.23 9.55 -14.27
C GLY A 142 -6.39 8.97 -15.06
N GLU A 143 -7.16 9.90 -15.67
CA GLU A 143 -8.26 9.59 -16.57
C GLU A 143 -7.75 9.37 -18.00
N GLU A 144 -8.61 8.91 -18.92
CA GLU A 144 -8.24 8.84 -20.32
C GLU A 144 -7.74 10.21 -20.85
N PRO A 145 -6.69 10.26 -21.69
CA PRO A 145 -6.04 9.11 -22.37
C PRO A 145 -4.90 8.44 -21.58
N ASN A 146 -4.71 8.73 -20.27
CA ASN A 146 -3.61 8.23 -19.45
C ASN A 146 -4.02 6.99 -18.63
N GLY A 147 -5.03 6.26 -19.07
CA GLY A 147 -5.53 5.06 -18.41
C GLY A 147 -4.58 3.86 -18.51
N PRO A 148 -4.93 2.72 -17.89
CA PRO A 148 -4.09 1.52 -17.84
C PRO A 148 -3.62 1.03 -19.22
N ARG A 149 -4.47 1.15 -20.25
CA ARG A 149 -4.13 0.70 -21.61
C ARG A 149 -2.99 1.51 -22.24
N ALA A 150 -2.96 2.81 -21.99
CA ALA A 150 -1.86 3.68 -22.41
C ALA A 150 -0.57 3.44 -21.60
N GLN A 151 -0.70 2.81 -20.45
CA GLN A 151 0.38 2.48 -19.50
C GLN A 151 0.80 1.00 -19.56
N GLY A 152 0.53 0.31 -20.69
CA GLY A 152 1.06 -1.00 -20.97
C GLY A 152 0.18 -2.20 -20.65
N PHE A 153 -1.07 -2.01 -20.22
CA PHE A 153 -1.99 -3.13 -19.99
C PHE A 153 -2.82 -3.43 -21.24
N ASP A 154 -2.85 -4.70 -21.65
CA ASP A 154 -3.67 -5.19 -22.76
C ASP A 154 -5.17 -5.20 -22.41
N VAL A 155 -5.46 -5.50 -21.14
CA VAL A 155 -6.82 -5.59 -20.60
C VAL A 155 -6.98 -4.70 -19.39
N GLN A 156 -8.13 -4.04 -19.29
CA GLN A 156 -8.55 -3.24 -18.12
C GLN A 156 -10.00 -3.57 -17.77
N VAL A 157 -10.25 -3.96 -16.51
CA VAL A 157 -11.59 -4.21 -15.97
C VAL A 157 -11.67 -3.64 -14.54
N PRO A 158 -12.60 -2.74 -14.22
CA PRO A 158 -13.47 -1.98 -15.13
C PRO A 158 -12.70 -0.85 -15.84
N ARG A 159 -13.31 -0.25 -16.86
CA ARG A 159 -12.85 1.03 -17.44
C ARG A 159 -13.28 2.20 -16.52
N TRP A 160 -12.67 2.22 -15.34
CA TRP A 160 -12.96 3.18 -14.29
C TRP A 160 -11.65 3.60 -13.62
N ASN A 161 -11.24 4.85 -13.79
CA ASN A 161 -9.92 5.32 -13.41
C ASN A 161 -9.90 6.09 -12.07
N LYS A 162 -11.07 6.28 -11.42
CA LYS A 162 -11.17 6.98 -10.12
C LYS A 162 -10.75 6.09 -8.94
N GLY A 163 -10.54 6.74 -7.81
CA GLY A 163 -10.00 6.11 -6.60
C GLY A 163 -10.99 5.32 -5.74
N TRP A 164 -12.27 5.31 -6.10
CA TRP A 164 -13.34 4.63 -5.36
C TRP A 164 -14.35 3.98 -6.28
N PRO A 165 -15.07 2.93 -5.84
CA PRO A 165 -16.11 2.32 -6.63
C PRO A 165 -17.38 3.20 -6.69
N ASN A 166 -18.16 3.09 -7.76
CA ASN A 166 -19.37 3.87 -7.94
C ASN A 166 -20.58 2.95 -8.20
N PRO A 167 -21.64 2.99 -7.38
CA PRO A 167 -21.80 3.81 -6.16
C PRO A 167 -21.17 3.20 -4.91
N GLY A 168 -20.68 1.96 -4.96
CA GLY A 168 -20.09 1.23 -3.85
C GLY A 168 -19.77 -0.21 -4.23
N PHE A 169 -19.74 -1.11 -3.22
CA PHE A 169 -19.37 -2.51 -3.40
C PHE A 169 -20.53 -3.44 -3.73
N HIS A 170 -21.78 -2.94 -3.69
CA HIS A 170 -22.98 -3.69 -4.08
C HIS A 170 -23.58 -3.16 -5.37
N PRO A 171 -24.19 -4.04 -6.23
CA PRO A 171 -24.82 -3.59 -7.45
C PRO A 171 -26.03 -2.67 -7.18
N PRO A 172 -26.40 -1.83 -8.16
CA PRO A 172 -25.85 -1.75 -9.51
C PRO A 172 -24.50 -1.05 -9.55
N PHE A 173 -23.51 -1.70 -10.15
CA PHE A 173 -22.21 -1.07 -10.37
C PHE A 173 -22.30 -0.08 -11.52
N LYS A 174 -21.85 1.15 -11.32
CA LYS A 174 -21.71 2.14 -12.41
C LYS A 174 -20.24 2.20 -12.84
N LEU A 175 -19.71 1.04 -13.21
CA LEU A 175 -18.31 0.80 -13.57
C LEU A 175 -18.28 0.25 -14.99
N ASP A 176 -17.88 1.08 -15.93
CA ASP A 176 -17.88 0.71 -17.36
C ASP A 176 -17.06 -0.57 -17.63
N GLY A 177 -17.62 -1.49 -18.40
CA GLY A 177 -17.01 -2.78 -18.71
C GLY A 177 -17.12 -3.83 -17.59
N LEU A 178 -17.95 -3.59 -16.58
CA LEU A 178 -18.28 -4.56 -15.55
C LEU A 178 -19.82 -4.66 -15.45
N ASP A 179 -20.36 -5.76 -15.95
CA ASP A 179 -21.79 -5.99 -15.93
C ASP A 179 -22.31 -6.31 -14.53
N ASP A 180 -23.49 -5.83 -14.21
CA ASP A 180 -24.17 -6.10 -12.97
C ASP A 180 -24.72 -7.52 -12.94
N ALA A 181 -24.48 -8.23 -11.83
CA ALA A 181 -25.25 -9.40 -11.49
C ALA A 181 -25.87 -9.22 -10.10
N PRO A 182 -27.18 -9.41 -9.95
CA PRO A 182 -27.86 -9.27 -8.67
C PRO A 182 -27.20 -10.16 -7.60
N GLY A 183 -26.98 -9.60 -6.42
CA GLY A 183 -26.40 -10.30 -5.30
C GLY A 183 -24.87 -10.46 -5.31
N GLN A 184 -24.17 -10.02 -6.37
CA GLN A 184 -22.71 -10.02 -6.41
C GLN A 184 -22.13 -8.89 -5.58
N TYR A 185 -20.95 -9.15 -5.03
CA TYR A 185 -20.13 -8.15 -4.34
C TYR A 185 -18.93 -7.80 -5.22
N LEU A 186 -18.54 -6.51 -5.26
CA LEU A 186 -17.55 -6.02 -6.23
C LEU A 186 -16.20 -6.75 -6.17
N THR A 187 -15.71 -7.05 -4.96
CA THR A 187 -14.44 -7.78 -4.79
C THR A 187 -14.51 -9.18 -5.41
N ASP A 188 -15.64 -9.90 -5.21
CA ASP A 188 -15.88 -11.21 -5.80
C ASP A 188 -15.91 -11.11 -7.33
N ARG A 189 -16.63 -10.11 -7.85
CA ARG A 189 -16.81 -9.91 -9.29
C ARG A 189 -15.49 -9.60 -10.01
N LEU A 190 -14.66 -8.74 -9.42
CA LEU A 190 -13.33 -8.44 -9.94
C LEU A 190 -12.40 -9.65 -9.92
N THR A 191 -12.50 -10.44 -8.86
CA THR A 191 -11.75 -11.72 -8.76
C THR A 191 -12.21 -12.69 -9.85
N ASP A 192 -13.51 -12.84 -10.11
CA ASP A 192 -14.04 -13.70 -11.18
C ASP A 192 -13.45 -13.35 -12.53
N GLU A 193 -13.39 -12.05 -12.87
CA GLU A 193 -12.80 -11.58 -14.12
C GLU A 193 -11.29 -11.88 -14.20
N ALA A 194 -10.57 -11.63 -13.11
CA ALA A 194 -9.14 -11.92 -13.03
C ALA A 194 -8.84 -13.42 -13.18
N LEU A 195 -9.61 -14.28 -12.51
CA LEU A 195 -9.45 -15.74 -12.59
C LEU A 195 -9.74 -16.30 -13.98
N ARG A 196 -10.76 -15.78 -14.66
CA ARG A 196 -11.07 -16.14 -16.04
C ARG A 196 -9.90 -15.75 -16.96
N TRP A 197 -9.42 -14.53 -16.82
CA TRP A 197 -8.29 -14.02 -17.59
C TRP A 197 -7.00 -14.82 -17.35
N VAL A 198 -6.70 -15.23 -16.13
CA VAL A 198 -5.57 -16.11 -15.80
C VAL A 198 -5.68 -17.46 -16.52
N GLU A 199 -6.86 -18.06 -16.53
CA GLU A 199 -7.10 -19.33 -17.21
C GLU A 199 -6.89 -19.22 -18.74
N GLU A 200 -7.37 -18.15 -19.35
CA GLU A 200 -7.21 -17.86 -20.78
C GLU A 200 -5.74 -17.63 -21.17
N HIS A 201 -4.90 -17.20 -20.24
CA HIS A 201 -3.49 -16.87 -20.49
C HIS A 201 -2.51 -17.87 -19.85
N ARG A 202 -2.98 -19.01 -19.34
CA ARG A 202 -2.16 -20.01 -18.63
C ARG A 202 -0.97 -20.54 -19.44
N ASP A 203 -1.07 -20.53 -20.76
CA ASP A 203 -0.07 -21.12 -21.67
C ASP A 203 1.04 -20.15 -22.11
N ARG A 204 1.02 -18.89 -21.62
CA ARG A 204 2.04 -17.86 -21.88
C ARG A 204 2.35 -17.08 -20.61
N PRO A 205 3.53 -16.43 -20.50
CA PRO A 205 3.81 -15.58 -19.35
C PRO A 205 2.81 -14.43 -19.27
N PHE A 206 2.33 -14.12 -18.07
CA PHE A 206 1.39 -13.04 -17.85
C PHE A 206 1.76 -12.19 -16.62
N PHE A 207 1.34 -10.93 -16.66
CA PHE A 207 1.34 -10.01 -15.55
C PHE A 207 -0.10 -9.65 -15.20
N LEU A 208 -0.57 -10.18 -14.09
CA LEU A 208 -1.83 -9.82 -13.47
C LEU A 208 -1.59 -8.73 -12.41
N TYR A 209 -2.17 -7.55 -12.62
CA TYR A 209 -2.26 -6.50 -11.61
C TYR A 209 -3.70 -6.47 -11.07
N LEU A 210 -3.94 -7.22 -9.99
CA LEU A 210 -5.21 -7.27 -9.28
C LEU A 210 -5.20 -6.23 -8.16
N SER A 211 -5.76 -5.08 -8.47
CA SER A 211 -5.78 -3.91 -7.60
C SER A 211 -7.19 -3.68 -7.07
N HIS A 212 -7.53 -4.34 -5.96
CA HIS A 212 -8.87 -4.23 -5.38
C HIS A 212 -9.18 -2.81 -4.90
N PHE A 213 -10.46 -2.40 -4.98
CA PHE A 213 -10.98 -1.23 -4.27
C PHE A 213 -11.13 -1.52 -2.76
N ALA A 214 -11.32 -2.79 -2.39
CA ALA A 214 -11.35 -3.23 -1.00
C ALA A 214 -9.96 -2.99 -0.36
N VAL A 215 -9.89 -2.54 0.86
CA VAL A 215 -10.96 -2.34 1.86
C VAL A 215 -11.25 -0.84 2.09
N HIS A 216 -11.14 -0.02 1.02
CA HIS A 216 -11.40 1.43 1.03
C HIS A 216 -12.89 1.72 1.28
N ASP A 217 -13.21 2.94 1.74
CA ASP A 217 -14.60 3.40 1.83
C ASP A 217 -15.28 3.51 0.43
N PRO A 218 -16.61 3.34 0.34
CA PRO A 218 -17.56 3.14 1.42
C PRO A 218 -17.42 1.77 2.09
N ILE A 219 -17.46 1.74 3.44
CA ILE A 219 -17.33 0.51 4.20
C ILE A 219 -18.62 -0.29 4.08
N GLN A 220 -18.60 -1.31 3.23
CA GLN A 220 -19.72 -2.18 2.86
C GLN A 220 -19.21 -3.61 2.67
N ALA A 221 -19.95 -4.59 3.13
CA ALA A 221 -19.57 -6.00 3.02
C ALA A 221 -20.81 -6.91 2.84
N PRO A 222 -20.63 -8.17 2.40
CA PRO A 222 -21.70 -9.14 2.35
C PRO A 222 -22.35 -9.35 3.73
N GLU A 223 -23.67 -9.24 3.80
CA GLU A 223 -24.41 -9.22 5.08
C GLU A 223 -24.17 -10.49 5.93
N ALA A 224 -24.00 -11.66 5.30
CA ALA A 224 -23.69 -12.89 6.02
C ALA A 224 -22.39 -12.80 6.83
N LEU A 225 -21.35 -12.18 6.27
CA LEU A 225 -20.07 -11.94 6.97
C LEU A 225 -20.24 -10.87 8.04
N VAL A 226 -20.99 -9.81 7.76
CA VAL A 226 -21.28 -8.75 8.76
C VAL A 226 -22.01 -9.36 9.97
N ALA A 227 -23.00 -10.21 9.75
CA ALA A 227 -23.73 -10.91 10.81
C ALA A 227 -22.81 -11.80 11.66
N LYS A 228 -21.88 -12.53 11.02
CA LYS A 228 -20.83 -13.31 11.72
C LYS A 228 -20.02 -12.44 12.66
N TYR A 229 -19.50 -11.29 12.18
CA TYR A 229 -18.66 -10.41 13.01
C TYR A 229 -19.45 -9.65 14.07
N ARG A 230 -20.71 -9.32 13.84
CA ARG A 230 -21.60 -8.79 14.89
C ARG A 230 -21.78 -9.80 16.02
N ALA A 231 -22.01 -11.08 15.71
CA ALA A 231 -22.10 -12.14 16.70
C ALA A 231 -20.76 -12.35 17.44
N LYS A 232 -19.63 -12.32 16.72
CA LYS A 232 -18.28 -12.41 17.30
C LYS A 232 -18.02 -11.25 18.28
N LEU A 233 -18.46 -10.03 17.95
CA LEU A 233 -18.30 -8.85 18.81
C LEU A 233 -19.14 -8.94 20.07
N GLN A 234 -20.39 -9.45 19.99
CA GLN A 234 -21.27 -9.64 21.15
C GLN A 234 -20.68 -10.62 22.19
N GLY A 235 -19.88 -11.60 21.74
CA GLY A 235 -19.19 -12.55 22.62
C GLY A 235 -17.90 -12.01 23.28
N ARG A 236 -17.49 -10.77 23.00
CA ARG A 236 -16.27 -10.18 23.57
C ARG A 236 -16.60 -9.27 24.76
N SER A 237 -15.73 -9.29 25.76
CA SER A 237 -15.75 -8.28 26.82
C SER A 237 -15.43 -6.90 26.22
N ALA A 238 -16.09 -5.87 26.73
CA ALA A 238 -15.75 -4.50 26.36
C ALA A 238 -14.29 -4.20 26.73
N PRO A 239 -13.52 -3.56 25.83
CA PRO A 239 -12.15 -3.13 26.15
C PRO A 239 -12.16 -2.17 27.35
N ALA A 240 -11.12 -2.25 28.18
CA ALA A 240 -10.93 -1.31 29.30
C ALA A 240 -10.51 0.08 28.78
N GLU A 241 -9.79 0.12 27.66
CA GLU A 241 -9.31 1.35 27.04
C GLU A 241 -10.43 2.05 26.26
N PRO A 242 -10.40 3.39 26.17
CA PRO A 242 -11.36 4.15 25.36
C PRO A 242 -11.40 3.69 23.90
N ALA A 243 -12.55 3.81 23.23
CA ALA A 243 -12.70 3.45 21.82
C ALA A 243 -11.81 4.29 20.88
N PHE A 244 -11.47 5.51 21.29
CA PHE A 244 -10.65 6.43 20.52
C PHE A 244 -9.59 7.11 21.40
N VAL A 245 -8.43 7.38 20.81
CA VAL A 245 -7.44 8.34 21.31
C VAL A 245 -7.49 9.61 20.48
N LEU A 246 -7.00 10.70 21.04
CA LEU A 246 -6.86 11.95 20.31
C LEU A 246 -5.44 12.08 19.74
N GLU A 247 -5.35 12.56 18.52
CA GLU A 247 -4.10 12.94 17.89
C GLU A 247 -4.17 14.41 17.49
N GLY A 248 -3.23 15.21 18.00
CA GLY A 248 -3.10 16.63 17.70
C GLY A 248 -2.21 16.88 16.50
N ASN A 249 -2.30 18.09 15.93
CA ASN A 249 -1.39 18.51 14.88
C ASN A 249 -0.02 18.88 15.47
N PRO A 250 1.07 18.14 15.18
CA PRO A 250 2.39 18.45 15.73
C PRO A 250 3.00 19.73 15.16
N ASP A 251 2.49 20.23 14.03
CA ASP A 251 2.96 21.45 13.36
C ASP A 251 2.11 22.70 13.73
N ASP A 252 1.34 22.63 14.79
CA ASP A 252 0.64 23.80 15.33
C ASP A 252 1.64 24.75 16.00
N THR A 253 1.31 26.03 16.11
CA THR A 253 2.11 27.00 16.86
C THR A 253 2.27 26.61 18.32
N SER A 254 1.23 25.99 18.90
CA SER A 254 1.20 25.44 20.26
C SER A 254 0.57 24.05 20.22
N PRO A 255 1.29 22.99 19.80
CA PRO A 255 0.71 21.65 19.70
C PRO A 255 0.35 21.14 21.09
N PRO A 256 -0.85 20.53 21.24
CA PRO A 256 -1.27 20.00 22.52
C PRO A 256 -0.37 18.85 22.97
N THR A 257 -0.06 18.82 24.25
CA THR A 257 0.67 17.72 24.89
C THR A 257 -0.24 16.49 25.04
N ARG A 258 0.35 15.33 25.29
CA ARG A 258 -0.40 14.09 25.58
C ARG A 258 -1.35 14.24 26.78
N ALA A 259 -0.93 14.96 27.82
CA ALA A 259 -1.76 15.21 28.99
C ALA A 259 -2.98 16.07 28.63
N GLU A 260 -2.79 17.15 27.89
CA GLU A 260 -3.87 18.00 27.39
C GLU A 260 -4.83 17.24 26.48
N LEU A 261 -4.32 16.39 25.57
CA LEU A 261 -5.16 15.52 24.73
C LEU A 261 -5.98 14.55 25.60
N GLY A 262 -5.40 14.00 26.66
CA GLY A 262 -6.11 13.15 27.62
C GLY A 262 -7.23 13.89 28.37
N GLU A 263 -7.01 15.13 28.77
CA GLU A 263 -8.05 15.98 29.39
C GLU A 263 -9.14 16.35 28.36
N LEU A 264 -8.74 16.73 27.15
CA LEU A 264 -9.69 17.01 26.08
C LEU A 264 -10.60 15.81 25.79
N ALA A 265 -10.07 14.60 25.78
CA ALA A 265 -10.83 13.38 25.51
C ALA A 265 -11.99 13.13 26.50
N ARG A 266 -11.94 13.72 27.69
CA ARG A 266 -12.98 13.59 28.73
C ARG A 266 -14.11 14.61 28.60
N ARG A 267 -13.98 15.63 27.73
CA ARG A 267 -14.99 16.68 27.59
C ARG A 267 -16.17 16.19 26.75
N GLU A 268 -17.38 16.64 27.10
CA GLU A 268 -18.63 16.26 26.42
C GLU A 268 -18.63 16.62 24.92
N GLU A 269 -17.97 17.72 24.52
CA GLU A 269 -17.84 18.14 23.14
C GLU A 269 -17.13 17.11 22.25
N PHE A 270 -16.37 16.20 22.83
CA PHE A 270 -15.75 15.07 22.13
C PHE A 270 -16.69 13.89 21.90
N ALA A 271 -17.93 13.95 22.35
CA ALA A 271 -18.96 12.98 21.96
C ALA A 271 -19.26 13.01 20.46
N VAL A 272 -19.00 14.14 19.79
CA VAL A 272 -19.12 14.27 18.34
C VAL A 272 -17.78 13.96 17.64
N HIS A 273 -17.85 13.44 16.41
CA HIS A 273 -16.68 13.09 15.61
C HIS A 273 -16.46 14.15 14.53
N ARG A 274 -15.67 15.16 14.85
CA ARG A 274 -15.30 16.29 13.98
C ARG A 274 -13.82 16.64 14.18
N VAL A 275 -13.30 17.52 13.36
CA VAL A 275 -12.01 18.16 13.62
C VAL A 275 -12.18 19.17 14.75
N PHE A 276 -11.33 19.07 15.75
CA PHE A 276 -11.30 19.95 16.91
C PHE A 276 -10.26 21.06 16.75
N PRO A 277 -10.18 22.03 17.70
CA PRO A 277 -9.11 23.00 17.72
C PRO A 277 -7.72 22.36 17.54
N ASN A 278 -6.78 23.12 17.01
CA ASN A 278 -5.42 22.65 16.70
C ASN A 278 -5.41 21.41 15.79
N ARG A 279 -6.41 21.29 14.91
CA ARG A 279 -6.56 20.15 14.00
C ARG A 279 -6.49 18.77 14.69
N THR A 280 -6.95 18.70 15.94
CA THR A 280 -7.04 17.47 16.71
C THR A 280 -8.12 16.54 16.13
N VAL A 281 -7.82 15.27 16.02
CA VAL A 281 -8.72 14.25 15.48
C VAL A 281 -8.78 13.02 16.38
N LYS A 282 -9.84 12.23 16.23
CA LYS A 282 -9.97 10.91 16.85
C LYS A 282 -9.29 9.84 15.99
N ILE A 283 -8.57 8.93 16.65
CA ILE A 283 -8.00 7.73 16.09
C ILE A 283 -8.61 6.52 16.78
N ARG A 284 -9.18 5.58 16.03
CA ARG A 284 -9.77 4.34 16.57
C ARG A 284 -8.71 3.47 17.21
N GLN A 285 -8.95 2.98 18.44
CA GLN A 285 -8.00 2.15 19.18
C GLN A 285 -8.19 0.66 18.98
N HIS A 286 -9.40 0.21 18.65
CA HIS A 286 -9.74 -1.21 18.62
C HIS A 286 -10.12 -1.66 17.21
N GLN A 287 -9.75 -2.91 16.88
CA GLN A 287 -10.27 -3.61 15.70
C GLN A 287 -11.59 -4.29 16.12
N ASP A 288 -12.67 -3.53 16.04
CA ASP A 288 -14.01 -3.91 16.50
C ASP A 288 -15.12 -3.45 15.54
N ASN A 289 -14.75 -3.12 14.29
CA ASN A 289 -15.70 -2.78 13.24
C ASN A 289 -16.15 -4.04 12.50
N PRO A 290 -17.39 -4.54 12.68
CA PRO A 290 -17.84 -5.78 12.08
C PRO A 290 -17.98 -5.69 10.55
N VAL A 291 -18.29 -4.50 10.01
CA VAL A 291 -18.42 -4.34 8.56
C VAL A 291 -17.05 -4.35 7.88
N PHE A 292 -16.07 -3.65 8.45
CA PHE A 292 -14.71 -3.68 7.94
C PHE A 292 -14.06 -5.07 8.06
N ALA A 293 -14.24 -5.75 9.19
CA ALA A 293 -13.76 -7.11 9.37
C ALA A 293 -14.36 -8.07 8.32
N ALA A 294 -15.63 -7.90 7.97
CA ALA A 294 -16.29 -8.65 6.91
C ALA A 294 -15.72 -8.34 5.51
N MET A 295 -15.33 -7.09 5.24
CA MET A 295 -14.60 -6.73 4.00
C MET A 295 -13.24 -7.42 3.94
N VAL A 296 -12.49 -7.42 5.05
CA VAL A 296 -11.17 -8.08 5.13
C VAL A 296 -11.29 -9.59 4.94
N GLU A 297 -12.29 -10.24 5.55
CA GLU A 297 -12.50 -11.68 5.34
C GLU A 297 -12.94 -12.00 3.91
N ASN A 298 -13.81 -11.21 3.30
CA ASN A 298 -14.16 -11.40 1.88
C ASN A 298 -12.94 -11.26 0.98
N LEU A 299 -12.08 -10.28 1.25
CA LEU A 299 -10.80 -10.14 0.55
C LEU A 299 -9.92 -11.37 0.71
N ASP A 300 -9.80 -11.92 1.93
CA ASP A 300 -9.06 -13.15 2.21
C ASP A 300 -9.58 -14.33 1.42
N GLN A 301 -10.92 -14.51 1.38
CA GLN A 301 -11.56 -15.56 0.59
C GLN A 301 -11.24 -15.44 -0.90
N ASN A 302 -11.26 -14.22 -1.45
CA ASN A 302 -10.91 -13.96 -2.85
C ASN A 302 -9.42 -14.18 -3.15
N PHE A 303 -8.55 -13.84 -2.22
CA PHE A 303 -7.13 -14.18 -2.34
C PHE A 303 -6.91 -15.70 -2.30
N GLY A 304 -7.66 -16.43 -1.46
CA GLY A 304 -7.67 -17.89 -1.45
C GLY A 304 -8.07 -18.45 -2.81
N ARG A 305 -9.18 -17.98 -3.39
CA ARG A 305 -9.62 -18.39 -4.75
C ARG A 305 -8.55 -18.18 -5.82
N LEU A 306 -7.78 -17.07 -5.74
CA LEU A 306 -6.69 -16.80 -6.66
C LEU A 306 -5.54 -17.81 -6.51
N THR A 307 -5.10 -18.07 -5.29
CA THR A 307 -4.01 -19.03 -5.03
C THR A 307 -4.41 -20.46 -5.39
N ASP A 308 -5.64 -20.87 -5.07
CA ASP A 308 -6.20 -22.17 -5.41
C ASP A 308 -6.32 -22.35 -6.94
N LYS A 309 -6.71 -21.29 -7.68
CA LYS A 309 -6.75 -21.33 -9.15
C LYS A 309 -5.36 -21.54 -9.75
N LEU A 310 -4.34 -20.85 -9.21
CA LEU A 310 -2.95 -21.05 -9.66
C LEU A 310 -2.48 -22.48 -9.38
N GLU A 311 -2.90 -23.07 -8.26
CA GLU A 311 -2.58 -24.46 -7.93
C GLU A 311 -3.27 -25.45 -8.87
N VAL A 312 -4.57 -25.31 -9.09
CA VAL A 312 -5.37 -26.16 -10.02
C VAL A 312 -4.80 -26.11 -11.45
N LEU A 313 -4.31 -24.96 -11.88
CA LEU A 313 -3.68 -24.80 -13.20
C LEU A 313 -2.21 -25.27 -13.24
N GLY A 314 -1.63 -25.74 -12.13
CA GLY A 314 -0.21 -26.14 -12.04
C GLY A 314 0.78 -24.98 -12.16
N LEU A 315 0.33 -23.74 -11.90
CA LEU A 315 1.14 -22.51 -12.10
C LEU A 315 1.86 -22.03 -10.84
N THR A 316 1.59 -22.60 -9.67
CA THR A 316 2.13 -22.14 -8.37
C THR A 316 3.66 -22.03 -8.39
N GLY A 317 4.35 -23.06 -8.94
CA GLY A 317 5.80 -23.08 -9.03
C GLY A 317 6.40 -22.08 -10.01
N GLN A 318 5.61 -21.59 -10.96
CA GLN A 318 6.02 -20.70 -12.04
C GLN A 318 5.47 -19.28 -11.89
N THR A 319 4.96 -18.91 -10.71
CA THR A 319 4.31 -17.61 -10.49
C THR A 319 4.93 -16.88 -9.31
N ILE A 320 5.37 -15.65 -9.57
CA ILE A 320 5.72 -14.67 -8.54
C ILE A 320 4.42 -14.06 -8.05
N VAL A 321 4.08 -14.24 -6.77
CA VAL A 321 2.89 -13.65 -6.14
C VAL A 321 3.32 -12.65 -5.09
N ILE A 322 2.86 -11.42 -5.23
CA ILE A 322 3.12 -10.31 -4.31
C ILE A 322 1.79 -9.81 -3.77
N PHE A 323 1.65 -9.76 -2.46
CA PHE A 323 0.53 -9.15 -1.74
C PHE A 323 1.03 -7.92 -0.98
N VAL A 324 0.43 -6.75 -1.21
CA VAL A 324 0.84 -5.48 -0.59
C VAL A 324 -0.34 -4.52 -0.48
N SER A 325 -0.30 -3.61 0.51
CA SER A 325 -1.23 -2.47 0.62
C SER A 325 -0.59 -1.19 0.08
N ASP A 326 -1.43 -0.26 -0.42
CA ASP A 326 -0.96 1.02 -0.96
C ASP A 326 -0.72 2.11 0.10
N ASN A 327 -1.36 2.01 1.26
CA ASN A 327 -1.11 2.85 2.44
C ASN A 327 -1.68 2.19 3.70
N GLY A 328 -1.45 2.80 4.85
CA GLY A 328 -1.98 2.32 6.13
C GLY A 328 -3.50 2.44 6.23
N GLY A 329 -4.07 1.73 7.21
CA GLY A 329 -5.52 1.65 7.43
C GLY A 329 -6.15 2.96 7.90
N MET A 330 -7.44 3.14 7.60
CA MET A 330 -8.22 4.33 7.91
C MET A 330 -8.74 4.30 9.37
N ALA A 331 -7.84 4.49 10.33
CA ALA A 331 -8.19 4.62 11.75
C ALA A 331 -8.70 6.03 12.12
N ALA A 332 -8.47 7.03 11.26
CA ALA A 332 -9.05 8.38 11.35
C ALA A 332 -10.07 8.60 10.23
N ALA A 333 -11.10 9.40 10.50
CA ALA A 333 -12.09 9.73 9.48
C ALA A 333 -11.53 10.63 8.37
N ASN A 334 -12.13 10.52 7.19
CA ASN A 334 -11.86 11.41 6.07
C ASN A 334 -12.62 12.73 6.27
N PHE A 335 -11.91 13.82 6.56
CA PHE A 335 -12.46 15.17 6.76
C PHE A 335 -12.20 16.05 5.53
N GLY A 336 -12.72 15.68 4.37
CA GLY A 336 -12.58 16.46 3.13
C GLY A 336 -13.07 17.90 3.22
N ARG A 337 -13.99 18.19 4.18
CA ARG A 337 -14.46 19.54 4.52
C ARG A 337 -14.19 19.84 6.00
N PRO A 338 -13.82 21.08 6.36
CA PRO A 338 -13.47 21.45 7.74
C PRO A 338 -14.63 21.32 8.72
N ASP A 339 -15.87 21.47 8.25
CA ASP A 339 -17.12 21.43 9.01
C ASP A 339 -17.77 20.04 9.08
N ARG A 340 -17.12 19.02 8.52
CA ARG A 340 -17.69 17.65 8.54
C ARG A 340 -17.81 17.12 9.96
N VAL A 341 -19.01 16.67 10.29
CA VAL A 341 -19.32 15.93 11.52
C VAL A 341 -19.72 14.51 11.15
N VAL A 342 -19.22 13.52 11.88
CA VAL A 342 -19.62 12.12 11.74
C VAL A 342 -20.60 11.79 12.86
N ALA A 343 -21.81 11.36 12.50
CA ALA A 343 -22.82 10.96 13.46
C ALA A 343 -22.43 9.64 14.15
N ALA A 344 -22.92 9.44 15.37
CA ALA A 344 -22.58 8.26 16.18
C ALA A 344 -22.97 6.94 15.50
N ASN A 345 -24.07 6.90 14.75
CA ASN A 345 -24.51 5.72 14.00
C ASN A 345 -23.75 5.48 12.67
N ALA A 346 -22.85 6.38 12.30
CA ALA A 346 -22.03 6.29 11.08
C ALA A 346 -20.54 6.09 11.40
N LEU A 347 -20.18 5.74 12.63
CA LEU A 347 -18.78 5.59 13.05
C LEU A 347 -18.07 4.49 12.27
N ASP A 348 -18.71 3.33 12.10
CA ASP A 348 -18.11 2.20 11.37
C ASP A 348 -17.90 2.50 9.87
N ALA A 349 -18.67 3.41 9.29
CA ALA A 349 -18.46 3.88 7.93
C ALA A 349 -17.36 4.95 7.80
N ALA A 350 -16.87 5.51 8.92
CA ALA A 350 -15.90 6.61 8.94
C ALA A 350 -14.55 6.22 9.56
N TYR A 351 -14.54 5.25 10.48
CA TYR A 351 -13.37 4.75 11.19
C TYR A 351 -13.27 3.25 10.99
N SER A 352 -12.51 2.81 10.01
CA SER A 352 -12.52 1.43 9.54
C SER A 352 -11.85 0.47 10.52
N THR A 353 -10.63 0.80 10.98
CA THR A 353 -9.76 -0.11 11.72
C THR A 353 -8.92 0.63 12.76
N SER A 354 -8.01 -0.09 13.40
CA SER A 354 -6.96 0.44 14.28
C SER A 354 -5.59 -0.02 13.78
N ASN A 355 -4.65 0.90 13.67
CA ASN A 355 -3.27 0.58 13.28
C ASN A 355 -2.36 0.32 14.50
N LEU A 356 -2.87 0.48 15.73
CA LEU A 356 -2.05 0.30 16.95
C LEU A 356 -1.37 -1.08 16.99
N PRO A 357 -0.10 -1.14 17.46
CA PRO A 357 0.63 -0.12 18.20
C PRO A 357 1.22 1.02 17.35
N LEU A 358 1.11 0.97 16.02
CA LEU A 358 1.64 1.98 15.12
C LEU A 358 0.80 3.26 15.21
N ARG A 359 1.47 4.41 15.41
CA ARG A 359 0.83 5.71 15.52
C ARG A 359 0.22 6.18 14.20
N GLY A 360 -0.89 6.88 14.27
CA GLY A 360 -1.54 7.51 13.13
C GLY A 360 -2.35 6.54 12.26
N ALA A 361 -2.60 6.95 11.03
CA ALA A 361 -3.49 6.28 10.10
C ALA A 361 -3.19 6.74 8.66
N LYS A 362 -3.93 6.23 7.67
CA LYS A 362 -3.98 6.83 6.33
C LYS A 362 -4.01 8.37 6.43
N GLY A 363 -3.18 9.04 5.65
CA GLY A 363 -3.04 10.50 5.66
C GLY A 363 -2.03 11.02 6.67
N TRP A 364 -1.27 10.16 7.36
CA TRP A 364 -0.21 10.52 8.29
C TRP A 364 1.14 9.90 7.92
N LEU A 365 2.24 10.65 8.10
CA LEU A 365 3.60 10.16 7.91
C LEU A 365 4.11 9.31 9.10
N TYR A 366 3.31 9.13 10.14
CA TYR A 366 3.61 8.16 11.19
C TYR A 366 3.51 6.72 10.67
N GLU A 367 4.08 5.78 11.41
CA GLU A 367 4.15 4.36 11.02
C GLU A 367 2.79 3.79 10.61
N GLY A 368 1.70 4.13 11.31
CA GLY A 368 0.36 3.65 11.00
C GLY A 368 -0.20 4.11 9.66
N GLY A 369 0.39 5.15 9.04
CA GLY A 369 -0.03 5.63 7.72
C GLY A 369 0.82 5.10 6.57
N ILE A 370 2.07 4.71 6.83
CA ILE A 370 3.03 4.33 5.79
C ILE A 370 3.56 2.90 5.90
N ARG A 371 3.51 2.26 7.07
CA ARG A 371 3.91 0.86 7.24
C ARG A 371 2.76 -0.06 6.85
N VAL A 372 3.03 -1.00 5.96
CA VAL A 372 2.00 -1.81 5.28
C VAL A 372 2.37 -3.30 5.29
N PRO A 373 1.41 -4.22 5.18
CA PRO A 373 1.71 -5.62 4.96
C PRO A 373 2.32 -5.83 3.58
N LEU A 374 3.38 -6.64 3.50
CA LEU A 374 4.01 -7.09 2.26
C LEU A 374 4.42 -8.55 2.40
N MET A 375 3.99 -9.38 1.47
CA MET A 375 4.35 -10.79 1.38
C MET A 375 4.75 -11.13 -0.06
N ILE A 376 5.85 -11.85 -0.26
CA ILE A 376 6.36 -12.24 -1.58
C ILE A 376 6.62 -13.74 -1.61
N ARG A 377 5.99 -14.45 -2.55
CA ARG A 377 6.19 -15.87 -2.83
C ARG A 377 6.64 -16.05 -4.29
N ALA A 378 7.77 -16.68 -4.51
CA ALA A 378 8.29 -16.96 -5.85
C ALA A 378 9.20 -18.21 -5.82
N PRO A 379 8.63 -19.41 -5.61
CA PRO A 379 9.43 -20.63 -5.41
C PRO A 379 10.30 -20.97 -6.63
N GLY A 380 9.79 -20.81 -7.85
CA GLY A 380 10.56 -21.03 -9.09
C GLY A 380 11.69 -20.03 -9.32
N ALA A 381 11.69 -18.88 -8.62
CA ALA A 381 12.78 -17.90 -8.66
C ALA A 381 13.75 -18.05 -7.47
N GLY A 382 13.65 -19.13 -6.69
CA GLY A 382 14.52 -19.42 -5.55
C GLY A 382 14.19 -18.68 -4.26
N VAL A 383 13.00 -18.08 -4.15
CA VAL A 383 12.52 -17.43 -2.93
C VAL A 383 12.12 -18.51 -1.92
N ARG A 384 12.65 -18.40 -0.70
CA ARG A 384 12.37 -19.34 0.39
C ARG A 384 11.16 -18.86 1.20
N GLY A 385 10.11 -19.67 1.26
CA GLY A 385 8.95 -19.40 2.10
C GLY A 385 9.22 -19.57 3.60
N GLY A 386 8.29 -19.08 4.44
CA GLY A 386 8.36 -19.21 5.89
C GLY A 386 9.36 -18.26 6.57
N VAL A 387 9.85 -17.24 5.88
CA VAL A 387 10.80 -16.27 6.40
C VAL A 387 10.08 -14.99 6.81
N VAL A 388 10.42 -14.46 7.99
CA VAL A 388 10.03 -13.12 8.45
C VAL A 388 11.24 -12.21 8.33
N SER A 389 11.08 -11.09 7.63
CA SER A 389 12.14 -10.09 7.40
C SER A 389 11.78 -8.77 8.06
N GLU A 390 12.69 -8.25 8.88
CA GLU A 390 12.62 -6.92 9.50
C GLU A 390 13.43 -5.87 8.70
N VAL A 391 13.95 -6.25 7.54
CA VAL A 391 14.69 -5.32 6.66
C VAL A 391 13.73 -4.27 6.13
N PRO A 392 14.03 -2.96 6.32
CA PRO A 392 13.19 -1.90 5.80
C PRO A 392 13.17 -1.89 4.27
N VAL A 393 11.99 -2.03 3.69
CA VAL A 393 11.74 -2.03 2.24
C VAL A 393 10.62 -1.07 1.90
N ILE A 394 10.54 -0.60 0.65
CA ILE A 394 9.55 0.39 0.23
C ILE A 394 8.97 0.03 -1.15
N SER A 395 7.79 0.52 -1.45
CA SER A 395 7.05 0.18 -2.68
C SER A 395 7.81 0.41 -3.98
N THR A 396 8.79 1.34 -4.03
CA THR A 396 9.66 1.52 -5.20
C THR A 396 10.52 0.30 -5.52
N ASP A 397 10.78 -0.55 -4.52
CA ASP A 397 11.63 -1.74 -4.66
C ASP A 397 10.95 -2.87 -5.45
N LEU A 398 9.62 -2.84 -5.55
CA LEU A 398 8.87 -3.89 -6.22
C LEU A 398 9.18 -3.96 -7.71
N TYR A 399 9.37 -2.81 -8.37
CA TYR A 399 9.69 -2.77 -9.80
C TYR A 399 10.99 -3.55 -10.13
N PRO A 400 12.18 -3.18 -9.61
CA PRO A 400 13.41 -3.91 -9.90
C PRO A 400 13.38 -5.35 -9.37
N THR A 401 12.69 -5.61 -8.25
CA THR A 401 12.53 -6.96 -7.69
C THR A 401 11.79 -7.88 -8.64
N ILE A 402 10.68 -7.42 -9.21
CA ILE A 402 9.88 -8.20 -10.16
C ILE A 402 10.71 -8.51 -11.42
N LEU A 403 11.41 -7.52 -11.98
CA LEU A 403 12.27 -7.75 -13.13
C LEU A 403 13.33 -8.81 -12.85
N GLU A 404 14.05 -8.71 -11.73
CA GLU A 404 15.11 -9.65 -11.37
C GLU A 404 14.57 -11.05 -11.07
N LEU A 405 13.45 -11.18 -10.34
CA LEU A 405 12.81 -12.48 -10.09
C LEU A 405 12.28 -13.12 -11.37
N ALA A 406 11.86 -12.31 -12.35
CA ALA A 406 11.45 -12.77 -13.67
C ALA A 406 12.62 -13.10 -14.61
N GLY A 407 13.87 -12.92 -14.18
CA GLY A 407 15.06 -13.13 -14.99
C GLY A 407 15.23 -12.08 -16.09
N LEU A 408 14.66 -10.90 -15.92
CA LEU A 408 14.70 -9.81 -16.89
C LEU A 408 15.79 -8.79 -16.56
N PRO A 409 16.35 -8.08 -17.56
CA PRO A 409 17.33 -7.04 -17.31
C PRO A 409 16.75 -5.90 -16.48
N ALA A 410 17.55 -5.36 -15.58
CA ALA A 410 17.23 -4.13 -14.87
C ALA A 410 17.10 -2.93 -15.82
N LEU A 411 16.27 -1.97 -15.45
CA LEU A 411 16.09 -0.70 -16.15
C LEU A 411 16.46 0.46 -15.21
N PRO A 412 17.77 0.66 -14.90
CA PRO A 412 18.22 1.57 -13.84
C PRO A 412 17.83 3.04 -14.09
N GLU A 413 17.73 3.46 -15.36
CA GLU A 413 17.25 4.81 -15.68
C GLU A 413 15.76 4.98 -15.41
N GLN A 414 14.98 3.87 -15.38
CA GLN A 414 13.58 3.91 -15.01
C GLN A 414 13.40 3.79 -13.50
N HIS A 415 13.83 2.71 -12.87
CA HIS A 415 13.59 2.46 -11.45
C HIS A 415 14.68 3.07 -10.53
N ARG A 416 14.95 4.37 -10.72
CA ARG A 416 16.07 5.11 -10.09
C ARG A 416 16.11 5.06 -8.57
N ASP A 417 14.96 4.90 -7.92
CA ASP A 417 14.83 4.97 -6.47
C ASP A 417 14.60 3.60 -5.81
N GLY A 418 14.29 2.58 -6.62
CA GLY A 418 14.04 1.23 -6.15
C GLY A 418 15.32 0.38 -6.15
N VAL A 419 15.44 -0.52 -5.18
CA VAL A 419 16.51 -1.51 -5.08
C VAL A 419 15.89 -2.92 -5.10
N SER A 420 16.46 -3.83 -5.88
CA SER A 420 15.94 -5.20 -5.93
C SER A 420 16.08 -5.92 -4.59
N LEU A 421 15.00 -6.56 -4.16
CA LEU A 421 14.94 -7.42 -2.99
C LEU A 421 15.28 -8.88 -3.32
N ALA A 422 15.48 -9.24 -4.59
CA ALA A 422 15.70 -10.63 -5.01
C ALA A 422 16.87 -11.32 -4.30
N PRO A 423 18.04 -10.66 -4.07
CA PRO A 423 19.10 -11.26 -3.26
C PRO A 423 18.65 -11.62 -1.84
N LEU A 424 17.97 -10.69 -1.15
CA LEU A 424 17.41 -10.91 0.19
C LEU A 424 16.38 -12.04 0.19
N LEU A 425 15.48 -12.06 -0.76
CA LEU A 425 14.42 -13.07 -0.90
C LEU A 425 14.98 -14.48 -1.12
N ARG A 426 16.16 -14.60 -1.73
CA ARG A 426 16.90 -15.86 -1.92
C ARG A 426 17.79 -16.24 -0.71
N GLY A 427 17.70 -15.49 0.40
CA GLY A 427 18.49 -15.70 1.61
C GLY A 427 19.91 -15.12 1.56
N GLY A 428 20.15 -14.18 0.64
CA GLY A 428 21.39 -13.41 0.53
C GLY A 428 21.36 -12.11 1.32
N GLN A 429 22.16 -11.13 0.89
CA GLN A 429 22.32 -9.86 1.57
C GLN A 429 21.10 -8.94 1.45
N ALA A 430 20.86 -8.14 2.49
CA ALA A 430 19.91 -7.04 2.46
C ALA A 430 20.33 -5.96 1.44
N PRO A 431 19.37 -5.20 0.87
CA PRO A 431 19.71 -4.11 -0.03
C PRO A 431 20.61 -3.08 0.65
N THR A 432 21.65 -2.64 -0.05
CA THR A 432 22.58 -1.60 0.42
C THR A 432 21.94 -0.23 0.21
N ARG A 433 21.15 0.18 1.18
CA ARG A 433 20.47 1.47 1.19
C ARG A 433 20.53 2.07 2.60
N ASP A 434 20.87 3.34 2.70
CA ASP A 434 21.07 3.99 4.00
C ASP A 434 19.80 4.61 4.57
N ALA A 435 18.81 4.95 3.75
CA ALA A 435 17.58 5.58 4.20
C ALA A 435 16.40 5.38 3.24
N LEU A 436 15.20 5.54 3.80
CA LEU A 436 13.93 5.67 3.10
C LEU A 436 13.42 7.09 3.29
N PHE A 437 12.69 7.62 2.28
CA PHE A 437 12.25 9.00 2.26
C PHE A 437 10.80 9.13 1.86
N TRP A 438 10.13 10.16 2.41
CA TRP A 438 8.75 10.55 2.09
C TRP A 438 8.66 12.06 1.95
N HIS A 439 7.80 12.52 1.04
CA HIS A 439 7.56 13.93 0.81
C HIS A 439 6.09 14.13 0.43
N PHE A 440 5.35 14.83 1.30
CA PHE A 440 3.93 15.12 1.12
C PHE A 440 3.69 16.62 1.33
N PRO A 441 3.86 17.45 0.27
CA PRO A 441 3.73 18.89 0.35
C PRO A 441 2.26 19.34 0.22
N HIS A 442 1.36 18.71 1.00
CA HIS A 442 -0.07 18.93 0.97
C HIS A 442 -0.68 18.79 2.36
N TYR A 443 -1.85 19.38 2.53
CA TYR A 443 -2.67 19.13 3.71
C TYR A 443 -3.50 17.87 3.48
N SER A 444 -3.46 16.92 4.39
CA SER A 444 -4.21 15.68 4.26
C SER A 444 -5.70 15.87 4.59
N ASN A 445 -6.59 15.18 3.86
CA ASN A 445 -7.99 15.02 4.23
C ASN A 445 -8.17 14.02 5.38
N HIS A 446 -7.37 12.96 5.35
CA HIS A 446 -7.40 11.89 6.35
C HIS A 446 -6.54 12.32 7.54
N GLY A 447 -7.13 12.27 8.73
CA GLY A 447 -6.42 12.65 9.96
C GLY A 447 -5.93 14.08 10.06
N ARG A 448 -6.08 14.90 9.03
CA ARG A 448 -5.71 16.33 9.02
C ARG A 448 -4.24 16.63 9.29
N GLN A 449 -3.33 15.70 8.98
CA GLN A 449 -1.90 15.96 9.10
C GLN A 449 -1.49 17.19 8.27
N SER A 450 -0.61 17.99 8.83
CA SER A 450 0.08 19.07 8.14
C SER A 450 1.04 18.55 7.05
N PRO A 451 1.34 19.39 6.04
CA PRO A 451 2.35 19.06 5.04
C PRO A 451 3.69 18.75 5.70
N GLY A 452 4.38 17.76 5.16
CA GLY A 452 5.66 17.36 5.73
C GLY A 452 6.46 16.39 4.87
N ALA A 453 7.60 16.02 5.39
CA ALA A 453 8.47 14.99 4.84
C ALA A 453 9.02 14.11 5.96
N ALA A 454 9.51 12.93 5.61
CA ALA A 454 10.14 12.05 6.56
C ALA A 454 11.38 11.36 5.98
N ILE A 455 12.29 10.96 6.86
CA ILE A 455 13.42 10.09 6.57
C ILE A 455 13.47 8.98 7.63
N ARG A 456 13.63 7.72 7.21
CA ARG A 456 14.03 6.62 8.08
C ARG A 456 15.47 6.22 7.73
N ALA A 457 16.39 6.33 8.70
CA ALA A 457 17.77 5.93 8.57
C ALA A 457 18.13 4.98 9.71
N GLY A 458 18.35 3.71 9.38
CA GLY A 458 18.50 2.65 10.38
C GLY A 458 17.27 2.54 11.28
N GLU A 459 17.47 2.67 12.59
CA GLU A 459 16.42 2.60 13.61
C GLU A 459 15.69 3.94 13.83
N HIS A 460 16.24 5.05 13.32
CA HIS A 460 15.69 6.38 13.55
C HIS A 460 14.81 6.86 12.40
N LYS A 461 13.72 7.50 12.78
CA LYS A 461 12.81 8.19 11.85
C LYS A 461 12.64 9.64 12.28
N LEU A 462 12.85 10.54 11.34
CA LEU A 462 12.60 11.98 11.54
C LEU A 462 11.47 12.42 10.63
N LEU A 463 10.55 13.20 11.20
CA LEU A 463 9.51 13.93 10.47
C LEU A 463 9.84 15.43 10.48
N LEU A 464 9.72 16.09 9.34
CA LEU A 464 9.85 17.52 9.15
C LEU A 464 8.52 18.08 8.66
N TYR A 465 7.87 18.92 9.45
CA TYR A 465 6.63 19.62 9.09
C TYR A 465 6.95 21.01 8.51
N PHE A 466 6.17 21.45 7.53
CA PHE A 466 6.54 22.59 6.69
C PHE A 466 6.00 23.93 7.15
N GLU A 467 4.90 23.99 7.92
CA GLU A 467 4.36 25.28 8.40
C GLU A 467 5.29 25.97 9.41
N GLN A 468 5.73 25.25 10.44
CA GLN A 468 6.57 25.75 11.53
C GLN A 468 8.02 25.26 11.45
N GLN A 469 8.39 24.54 10.38
CA GLN A 469 9.71 23.89 10.26
C GLN A 469 10.03 23.00 11.46
N ARG A 470 9.01 22.42 12.07
CA ARG A 470 9.12 21.58 13.25
C ARG A 470 9.58 20.19 12.87
N VAL A 471 10.47 19.64 13.69
CA VAL A 471 10.92 18.26 13.54
C VAL A 471 10.48 17.42 14.73
N GLN A 472 10.24 16.13 14.47
CA GLN A 472 10.12 15.09 15.48
C GLN A 472 11.11 13.97 15.12
N LEU A 473 11.70 13.34 16.13
CA LEU A 473 12.68 12.26 15.97
C LEU A 473 12.29 11.08 16.86
N PHE A 474 12.22 9.87 16.29
CA PHE A 474 11.84 8.67 16.99
C PHE A 474 12.87 7.55 16.76
N ASN A 475 13.03 6.66 17.75
CA ASN A 475 13.74 5.39 17.57
C ASN A 475 12.69 4.27 17.41
N LEU A 476 12.47 3.82 16.18
CA LEU A 476 11.41 2.85 15.86
C LEU A 476 11.62 1.46 16.44
N ARG A 477 12.84 1.11 16.84
CA ARG A 477 13.13 -0.17 17.50
C ARG A 477 12.68 -0.17 18.96
N ALA A 478 12.94 0.92 19.67
CA ALA A 478 12.56 1.08 21.07
C ALA A 478 11.10 1.56 21.22
N ASP A 479 10.64 2.38 20.25
CA ASP A 479 9.34 3.05 20.25
C ASP A 479 8.68 2.96 18.86
N PRO A 480 8.16 1.79 18.47
CA PRO A 480 7.44 1.62 17.19
C PRO A 480 6.13 2.42 17.13
N GLY A 481 5.65 2.90 18.29
CA GLY A 481 4.45 3.72 18.43
C GLY A 481 4.70 5.22 18.31
N GLU A 482 5.96 5.66 18.11
CA GLU A 482 6.33 7.07 17.92
C GLU A 482 5.78 7.99 19.03
N GLN A 483 5.95 7.55 20.30
CA GLN A 483 5.43 8.27 21.48
C GLN A 483 6.46 9.23 22.06
N ASP A 484 7.76 8.90 21.99
CA ASP A 484 8.85 9.59 22.63
C ASP A 484 9.66 10.41 21.62
N ASP A 485 9.39 11.70 21.52
CA ASP A 485 10.09 12.61 20.62
C ASP A 485 11.50 12.94 21.14
N LEU A 486 12.51 12.45 20.48
CA LEU A 486 13.93 12.60 20.78
C LEU A 486 14.58 13.87 20.20
N ALA A 487 13.85 14.71 19.46
CA ALA A 487 14.44 15.85 18.75
C ALA A 487 15.16 16.84 19.69
N ALA A 488 14.60 17.07 20.88
CA ALA A 488 15.19 17.94 21.90
C ALA A 488 16.38 17.30 22.64
N THR A 489 16.35 15.99 22.85
CA THR A 489 17.41 15.27 23.57
C THR A 489 18.56 14.80 22.66
N GLN A 490 18.32 14.67 21.35
CA GLN A 490 19.30 14.30 20.33
C GLN A 490 19.40 15.34 19.19
N PRO A 491 19.70 16.62 19.48
CA PRO A 491 19.60 17.69 18.49
C PRO A 491 20.65 17.57 17.36
N ALA A 492 21.78 16.95 17.61
CA ALA A 492 22.80 16.71 16.58
C ALA A 492 22.30 15.70 15.52
N LEU A 493 21.68 14.60 15.95
CA LEU A 493 21.11 13.61 15.06
C LEU A 493 19.92 14.19 14.29
N ALA A 494 19.04 14.94 14.97
CA ALA A 494 17.91 15.62 14.33
C ALA A 494 18.36 16.56 13.21
N ARG A 495 19.42 17.36 13.42
CA ARG A 495 20.00 18.22 12.38
C ARG A 495 20.57 17.39 11.22
N ALA A 496 21.39 16.40 11.50
CA ALA A 496 22.01 15.57 10.45
C ALA A 496 20.96 14.89 9.55
N LEU A 497 19.89 14.32 10.14
CA LEU A 497 18.81 13.70 9.39
C LEU A 497 17.97 14.73 8.61
N THR A 498 17.75 15.93 9.16
CA THR A 498 17.06 17.02 8.46
C THR A 498 17.86 17.46 7.23
N ASP A 499 19.18 17.66 7.37
CA ASP A 499 20.04 18.06 6.25
C ASP A 499 20.08 17.00 5.16
N ARG A 500 20.12 15.71 5.53
CA ARG A 500 20.07 14.60 4.61
C ARG A 500 18.72 14.52 3.88
N LEU A 501 17.61 14.73 4.60
CA LEU A 501 16.26 14.79 4.00
C LEU A 501 16.16 15.92 2.99
N ARG A 502 16.63 17.11 3.34
CA ARG A 502 16.66 18.27 2.43
C ARG A 502 17.56 18.06 1.21
N GLN A 503 18.69 17.38 1.39
CA GLN A 503 19.56 17.01 0.26
C GLN A 503 18.84 16.05 -0.70
N TRP A 504 18.17 15.04 -0.18
CA TRP A 504 17.37 14.12 -1.00
C TRP A 504 16.23 14.86 -1.71
N GLN A 505 15.48 15.72 -1.03
CA GLN A 505 14.42 16.54 -1.67
C GLN A 505 14.95 17.31 -2.89
N ARG A 506 16.11 17.93 -2.77
CA ARG A 506 16.76 18.62 -3.92
C ARG A 506 17.14 17.64 -5.03
N SER A 507 17.68 16.48 -4.70
CA SER A 507 18.14 15.49 -5.69
C SER A 507 17.01 14.85 -6.51
N VAL A 508 15.79 14.83 -5.97
CA VAL A 508 14.59 14.30 -6.67
C VAL A 508 13.72 15.41 -7.28
N GLY A 509 14.11 16.69 -7.14
CA GLY A 509 13.32 17.83 -7.61
C GLY A 509 11.98 17.95 -6.89
N ALA A 510 11.96 17.67 -5.57
CA ALA A 510 10.74 17.71 -4.77
C ALA A 510 10.09 19.11 -4.82
N ALA A 511 8.79 19.15 -5.07
CA ALA A 511 8.03 20.39 -5.13
C ALA A 511 8.02 21.11 -3.77
N VAL A 512 8.13 22.43 -3.78
CA VAL A 512 8.14 23.28 -2.59
C VAL A 512 6.78 23.95 -2.45
N MET A 513 6.29 24.08 -1.22
CA MET A 513 5.07 24.84 -0.92
C MET A 513 5.38 26.33 -0.76
N GLU A 514 4.43 27.16 -1.15
CA GLU A 514 4.50 28.60 -1.03
C GLU A 514 3.55 29.14 0.06
N PRO A 515 3.82 30.32 0.65
CA PRO A 515 2.89 30.98 1.55
C PRO A 515 1.52 31.19 0.87
N ASN A 516 0.44 30.97 1.61
CA ASN A 516 -0.90 31.20 1.12
C ASN A 516 -1.28 32.68 1.29
N PRO A 517 -1.44 33.48 0.23
CA PRO A 517 -1.79 34.90 0.33
C PRO A 517 -3.21 35.13 0.87
N ASP A 518 -4.06 34.11 0.78
CA ASP A 518 -5.45 34.16 1.27
C ASP A 518 -5.57 33.66 2.72
N TYR A 519 -4.42 33.37 3.38
CA TYR A 519 -4.43 32.86 4.74
C TYR A 519 -5.18 33.79 5.69
N ARG A 520 -6.11 33.20 6.43
CA ARG A 520 -6.85 33.86 7.53
C ARG A 520 -6.79 32.97 8.75
N GLU A 521 -6.29 33.52 9.84
CA GLU A 521 -6.29 32.79 11.10
C GLU A 521 -7.75 32.51 11.52
N THR A 522 -8.14 31.24 11.52
CA THR A 522 -9.43 30.84 12.09
C THR A 522 -9.28 30.71 13.59
N ARG A 523 -10.03 31.52 14.33
CA ARG A 523 -10.13 31.45 15.80
C ARG A 523 -10.87 30.18 16.25
#